data_d52fd314e7871fe79c8197df95dbd780
#
_entry.id   d52fd314e7871fe79c8197df95dbd780
#
_cell.length_a   1.000
_cell.length_b   1.000
_cell.length_c   1.000
_cell.angle_alpha   90.00
_cell.angle_beta   90.00
_cell.angle_gamma   90.00
#
_symmetry.space_group_name_H-M   'P 1'
#
loop_
_entity.id
_entity.type
_entity.pdbx_description
1 polymer ?
#
loop_
_entity_poly.entity_id
_entity_poly.type
_entity_poly.pdbx_seq_one_letter_code
_entity_poly.pdbx_strand_id
1 'polypeptide(L)'
;MRLVSVGNVVVDILARVPQLPERGGDVLATSAGMSAGGALNAMVAAVRQGLPTAYAGGHGTGFFGDLVRVALREAGIPSLLDPAPDQDSGYDVALVDDSGERTFVTSFGAEAGISTTALAAIEVEPLDLVHVSGYGLLESTNGAVIAPWLAGLDSRVRVLLDPGPLVADIHPAVWAVALARANWLSCNEHEAILLTGAEDATAAVRVLATLSPGVLVRLGAGGCLVAASGELHTVAGFDTTVVDTNGAGDAHAGAFLAALAAGLSPVAAAVRANACASIAVSRFGPATAPTLDEVVQLVESAGRADEA
;
A
#
# COMPACT_ATOMS: atom_id res chain seq x y z
N MET A 1 -0.50 -9.31 -18.21
CA MET A 1 0.13 -8.86 -16.94
C MET A 1 -0.68 -7.70 -16.42
N ARG A 2 -1.16 -7.78 -15.20
CA ARG A 2 -1.89 -6.77 -14.45
C ARG A 2 -1.50 -6.85 -12.97
N LEU A 3 -1.88 -5.85 -12.19
CA LEU A 3 -1.86 -5.91 -10.74
C LEU A 3 -3.23 -6.40 -10.23
N VAL A 4 -3.23 -7.38 -9.34
CA VAL A 4 -4.39 -7.81 -8.56
C VAL A 4 -4.13 -7.46 -7.11
N SER A 5 -4.94 -6.58 -6.52
CA SER A 5 -4.80 -6.18 -5.11
C SER A 5 -5.86 -6.86 -4.25
N VAL A 6 -5.42 -7.56 -3.22
CA VAL A 6 -6.27 -8.13 -2.16
C VAL A 6 -6.20 -7.33 -0.86
N GLY A 7 -5.67 -6.10 -0.92
CA GLY A 7 -5.64 -5.19 0.23
C GLY A 7 -7.02 -4.62 0.54
N ASN A 8 -7.16 -4.05 1.72
CA ASN A 8 -8.42 -3.44 2.16
C ASN A 8 -8.58 -2.03 1.58
N VAL A 9 -9.70 -1.78 0.91
CA VAL A 9 -10.15 -0.42 0.56
C VAL A 9 -11.21 -0.01 1.55
N VAL A 10 -10.94 1.06 2.28
CA VAL A 10 -11.81 1.62 3.32
C VAL A 10 -12.08 3.10 3.04
N VAL A 11 -12.99 3.71 3.80
CA VAL A 11 -13.25 5.15 3.71
C VAL A 11 -12.52 5.87 4.84
N ASP A 12 -11.61 6.77 4.49
CA ASP A 12 -10.93 7.67 5.43
C ASP A 12 -11.87 8.84 5.75
N ILE A 13 -12.25 9.00 7.01
CA ILE A 13 -12.97 10.16 7.55
C ILE A 13 -11.94 11.03 8.25
N LEU A 14 -11.44 12.03 7.54
CA LEU A 14 -10.37 12.89 8.01
C LEU A 14 -10.92 14.14 8.66
N ALA A 15 -10.45 14.50 9.86
CA ALA A 15 -10.70 15.79 10.49
C ALA A 15 -9.37 16.43 10.94
N ARG A 16 -9.12 17.66 10.51
CA ARG A 16 -8.01 18.46 11.04
C ARG A 16 -8.47 19.17 12.30
N VAL A 17 -7.71 19.01 13.38
CA VAL A 17 -7.99 19.57 14.69
C VAL A 17 -6.76 20.29 15.22
N PRO A 18 -6.89 21.35 16.04
CA PRO A 18 -5.72 22.01 16.65
C PRO A 18 -4.91 21.07 17.54
N GLN A 19 -5.60 20.17 18.22
CA GLN A 19 -5.05 19.13 19.11
C GLN A 19 -6.06 18.00 19.25
N LEU A 20 -5.62 16.82 19.68
CA LEU A 20 -6.56 15.75 20.04
C LEU A 20 -7.43 16.19 21.21
N PRO A 21 -8.74 15.85 21.22
CA PRO A 21 -9.60 16.15 22.35
C PRO A 21 -9.16 15.37 23.58
N GLU A 22 -9.19 16.03 24.75
CA GLU A 22 -9.04 15.33 26.00
C GLU A 22 -10.23 14.39 26.25
N ARG A 23 -10.05 13.39 27.11
CA ARG A 23 -11.13 12.47 27.45
C ARG A 23 -12.34 13.22 28.04
N GLY A 24 -13.47 13.13 27.36
CA GLY A 24 -14.72 13.84 27.72
C GLY A 24 -14.76 15.29 27.22
N GLY A 25 -13.75 15.74 26.49
CA GLY A 25 -13.70 17.07 25.87
C GLY A 25 -14.27 17.08 24.44
N ASP A 26 -14.25 18.27 23.85
CA ASP A 26 -14.66 18.56 22.50
C ASP A 26 -13.69 19.52 21.84
N VAL A 27 -13.43 19.36 20.54
CA VAL A 27 -12.61 20.26 19.72
C VAL A 27 -13.29 20.51 18.39
N LEU A 28 -13.20 21.73 17.89
CA LEU A 28 -13.72 22.07 16.56
C LEU A 28 -12.70 21.73 15.49
N ALA A 29 -13.12 20.92 14.51
CA ALA A 29 -12.30 20.66 13.34
C ALA A 29 -12.17 21.93 12.47
N THR A 30 -10.96 22.20 11.98
CA THR A 30 -10.69 23.29 11.03
C THR A 30 -11.06 22.89 9.60
N SER A 31 -11.01 21.61 9.28
CA SER A 31 -11.53 21.01 8.05
C SER A 31 -11.87 19.55 8.28
N ALA A 32 -12.82 19.02 7.50
CA ALA A 32 -13.14 17.60 7.50
C ALA A 32 -13.51 17.13 6.08
N GLY A 33 -13.33 15.85 5.81
CA GLY A 33 -13.67 15.24 4.53
C GLY A 33 -13.77 13.73 4.63
N MET A 34 -14.31 13.11 3.58
CA MET A 34 -14.36 11.66 3.42
C MET A 34 -13.85 11.28 2.03
N SER A 35 -13.07 10.23 1.93
CA SER A 35 -12.57 9.70 0.67
C SER A 35 -12.21 8.23 0.81
N ALA A 36 -12.31 7.46 -0.27
CA ALA A 36 -11.79 6.11 -0.26
C ALA A 36 -10.26 6.13 -0.24
N GLY A 37 -9.68 5.23 0.57
CA GLY A 37 -8.23 5.13 0.81
C GLY A 37 -7.77 3.68 0.99
N GLY A 38 -6.78 3.47 1.85
CA GLY A 38 -6.17 2.17 2.04
C GLY A 38 -5.51 1.66 0.76
N ALA A 39 -5.72 0.40 0.41
CA ALA A 39 -5.13 -0.21 -0.79
C ALA A 39 -5.49 0.49 -2.12
N LEU A 40 -6.52 1.35 -2.14
CA LEU A 40 -6.84 2.17 -3.31
C LEU A 40 -5.66 3.06 -3.72
N ASN A 41 -4.91 3.59 -2.75
CA ASN A 41 -3.77 4.46 -3.02
C ASN A 41 -2.71 3.75 -3.89
N ALA A 42 -2.35 2.51 -3.53
CA ALA A 42 -1.39 1.71 -4.28
C ALA A 42 -1.92 1.34 -5.69
N MET A 43 -3.21 1.01 -5.77
CA MET A 43 -3.84 0.67 -7.05
C MET A 43 -3.92 1.88 -7.99
N VAL A 44 -4.30 3.05 -7.48
CA VAL A 44 -4.32 4.30 -8.27
C VAL A 44 -2.92 4.65 -8.75
N ALA A 45 -1.90 4.51 -7.90
CA ALA A 45 -0.52 4.72 -8.31
C ALA A 45 -0.13 3.77 -9.44
N ALA A 46 -0.42 2.48 -9.32
CA ALA A 46 -0.12 1.49 -10.36
C ALA A 46 -0.80 1.84 -11.69
N VAL A 47 -2.10 2.19 -11.68
CA VAL A 47 -2.84 2.59 -12.90
C VAL A 47 -2.24 3.84 -13.53
N ARG A 48 -1.96 4.88 -12.73
CA ARG A 48 -1.38 6.14 -13.23
C ARG A 48 0.04 5.97 -13.77
N GLN A 49 0.74 4.94 -13.31
CA GLN A 49 2.04 4.53 -13.84
C GLN A 49 1.94 3.51 -15.00
N GLY A 50 0.74 3.29 -15.56
CA GLY A 50 0.52 2.49 -16.76
C GLY A 50 0.31 1.00 -16.54
N LEU A 51 0.18 0.51 -15.29
CA LEU A 51 -0.08 -0.89 -15.01
C LEU A 51 -1.59 -1.15 -14.85
N PRO A 52 -2.23 -1.91 -15.75
CA PRO A 52 -3.62 -2.34 -15.57
C PRO A 52 -3.79 -2.99 -14.19
N THR A 53 -4.83 -2.59 -13.47
CA THR A 53 -5.03 -3.01 -12.08
C THR A 53 -6.47 -3.46 -11.85
N ALA A 54 -6.66 -4.48 -11.03
CA ALA A 54 -7.97 -4.97 -10.61
C ALA A 54 -8.00 -5.15 -9.08
N TYR A 55 -9.15 -4.90 -8.48
CA TYR A 55 -9.40 -5.06 -7.05
C TYR A 55 -10.02 -6.41 -6.76
N ALA A 56 -9.39 -7.20 -5.90
CA ALA A 56 -9.81 -8.51 -5.44
C ALA A 56 -10.09 -8.54 -3.92
N GLY A 57 -10.24 -7.38 -3.30
CA GLY A 57 -10.66 -7.24 -1.91
C GLY A 57 -12.18 -7.17 -1.77
N GLY A 58 -12.67 -7.39 -0.54
CA GLY A 58 -14.08 -7.24 -0.22
C GLY A 58 -14.53 -5.78 -0.20
N HIS A 59 -15.81 -5.56 -0.45
CA HIS A 59 -16.47 -4.26 -0.31
C HIS A 59 -17.97 -4.43 -0.09
N GLY A 60 -18.61 -3.46 0.50
CA GLY A 60 -20.02 -3.54 0.89
C GLY A 60 -20.99 -2.81 -0.03
N THR A 61 -22.27 -2.85 0.35
CA THR A 61 -23.39 -2.18 -0.38
C THR A 61 -23.93 -0.94 0.31
N GLY A 62 -23.42 -0.57 1.48
CA GLY A 62 -23.87 0.63 2.20
C GLY A 62 -23.24 1.92 1.68
N PHE A 63 -23.39 2.99 2.46
CA PHE A 63 -22.91 4.34 2.12
C PHE A 63 -21.40 4.37 1.84
N PHE A 64 -20.57 3.74 2.70
CA PHE A 64 -19.13 3.65 2.49
C PHE A 64 -18.77 2.73 1.32
N GLY A 65 -19.51 1.63 1.13
CA GLY A 65 -19.37 0.76 -0.03
C GLY A 65 -19.67 1.48 -1.35
N ASP A 66 -20.65 2.39 -1.37
CA ASP A 66 -20.93 3.23 -2.54
C ASP A 66 -19.75 4.16 -2.86
N LEU A 67 -19.14 4.79 -1.86
CA LEU A 67 -17.96 5.63 -2.03
C LEU A 67 -16.77 4.81 -2.58
N VAL A 68 -16.51 3.63 -2.03
CA VAL A 68 -15.47 2.71 -2.51
C VAL A 68 -15.70 2.35 -3.98
N ARG A 69 -16.92 1.93 -4.35
CA ARG A 69 -17.24 1.55 -5.74
C ARG A 69 -17.15 2.73 -6.72
N VAL A 70 -17.53 3.93 -6.28
CA VAL A 70 -17.36 5.15 -7.09
C VAL A 70 -15.87 5.40 -7.33
N ALA A 71 -15.05 5.39 -6.28
CA ALA A 71 -13.62 5.65 -6.38
C ALA A 71 -12.88 4.62 -7.27
N LEU A 72 -13.19 3.32 -7.11
CA LEU A 72 -12.65 2.27 -7.98
C LEU A 72 -13.02 2.49 -9.46
N ARG A 73 -14.29 2.83 -9.73
CA ARG A 73 -14.76 3.09 -11.10
C ARG A 73 -14.10 4.33 -11.71
N GLU A 74 -13.98 5.42 -10.96
CA GLU A 74 -13.33 6.65 -11.42
C GLU A 74 -11.83 6.44 -11.69
N ALA A 75 -11.18 5.55 -10.93
CA ALA A 75 -9.81 5.15 -11.15
C ALA A 75 -9.64 4.13 -12.30
N GLY A 76 -10.74 3.63 -12.91
CA GLY A 76 -10.69 2.60 -13.94
C GLY A 76 -10.27 1.21 -13.41
N ILE A 77 -10.51 0.94 -12.14
CA ILE A 77 -10.14 -0.30 -11.45
C ILE A 77 -11.38 -1.20 -11.31
N PRO A 78 -11.50 -2.29 -12.08
CA PRO A 78 -12.61 -3.22 -11.91
C PRO A 78 -12.48 -3.98 -10.59
N SER A 79 -13.61 -4.16 -9.89
CA SER A 79 -13.71 -5.12 -8.80
C SER A 79 -13.93 -6.52 -9.36
N LEU A 80 -13.19 -7.50 -8.84
CA LEU A 80 -13.30 -8.91 -9.19
C LEU A 80 -14.24 -9.69 -8.26
N LEU A 81 -14.67 -9.08 -7.16
CA LEU A 81 -15.64 -9.63 -6.23
C LEU A 81 -16.93 -8.81 -6.26
N ASP A 82 -18.05 -9.50 -6.08
CA ASP A 82 -19.34 -8.84 -5.88
C ASP A 82 -19.37 -8.16 -4.51
N PRO A 83 -20.12 -7.05 -4.36
CA PRO A 83 -20.27 -6.39 -3.08
C PRO A 83 -21.07 -7.26 -2.10
N ALA A 84 -20.66 -7.27 -0.82
CA ALA A 84 -21.40 -7.94 0.24
C ALA A 84 -22.77 -7.27 0.42
N PRO A 85 -23.91 -8.01 0.26
CA PRO A 85 -25.23 -7.39 0.11
C PRO A 85 -25.78 -6.76 1.41
N ASP A 86 -25.38 -7.27 2.57
CA ASP A 86 -25.97 -6.90 3.86
C ASP A 86 -24.93 -6.26 4.81
N GLN A 87 -23.79 -5.82 4.28
CA GLN A 87 -22.73 -5.23 5.05
C GLN A 87 -22.15 -4.02 4.33
N ASP A 88 -21.83 -2.93 5.07
CA ASP A 88 -21.13 -1.78 4.51
C ASP A 88 -19.60 -2.03 4.52
N SER A 89 -18.88 -1.27 3.72
CA SER A 89 -17.42 -1.20 3.81
C SER A 89 -16.97 -0.57 5.12
N GLY A 90 -15.76 -0.92 5.56
CA GLY A 90 -15.14 -0.31 6.72
C GLY A 90 -14.71 1.13 6.49
N TYR A 91 -14.36 1.77 7.59
CA TYR A 91 -13.87 3.15 7.58
C TYR A 91 -12.81 3.33 8.67
N ASP A 92 -12.01 4.34 8.52
CA ASP A 92 -11.25 4.89 9.62
C ASP A 92 -11.59 6.36 9.88
N VAL A 93 -11.39 6.78 11.12
CA VAL A 93 -11.42 8.18 11.53
C VAL A 93 -9.99 8.61 11.80
N ALA A 94 -9.49 9.53 10.98
CA ALA A 94 -8.17 10.10 11.10
C ALA A 94 -8.26 11.52 11.67
N LEU A 95 -7.76 11.72 12.88
CA LEU A 95 -7.56 13.04 13.47
C LEU A 95 -6.13 13.50 13.16
N VAL A 96 -6.01 14.66 12.53
CA VAL A 96 -4.71 15.25 12.16
C VAL A 96 -4.56 16.54 12.96
N ASP A 97 -3.59 16.60 13.86
CA ASP A 97 -3.33 17.78 14.68
C ASP A 97 -2.43 18.82 13.96
N ASP A 98 -2.21 19.97 14.61
CA ASP A 98 -1.40 21.05 14.04
C ASP A 98 0.09 20.69 13.86
N SER A 99 0.57 19.60 14.50
CA SER A 99 1.90 19.05 14.25
C SER A 99 1.97 18.21 12.98
N GLY A 100 0.80 17.85 12.40
CA GLY A 100 0.66 16.95 11.27
C GLY A 100 0.63 15.47 11.68
N GLU A 101 0.67 15.16 12.99
CA GLU A 101 0.56 13.81 13.51
C GLU A 101 -0.88 13.29 13.31
N ARG A 102 -0.98 11.99 13.04
CA ARG A 102 -2.27 11.33 12.77
C ARG A 102 -2.58 10.28 13.81
N THR A 103 -3.80 10.33 14.30
CA THR A 103 -4.36 9.31 15.19
C THR A 103 -5.57 8.68 14.54
N PHE A 104 -5.56 7.34 14.43
CA PHE A 104 -6.58 6.60 13.73
C PHE A 104 -7.45 5.78 14.67
N VAL A 105 -8.73 5.67 14.30
CA VAL A 105 -9.66 4.67 14.82
C VAL A 105 -10.26 3.94 13.63
N THR A 106 -9.93 2.66 13.45
CA THR A 106 -10.36 1.84 12.31
C THR A 106 -11.50 0.91 12.70
N SER A 107 -12.51 0.86 11.85
CA SER A 107 -13.64 -0.06 11.95
C SER A 107 -13.71 -0.91 10.68
N PHE A 108 -13.52 -2.21 10.81
CA PHE A 108 -13.63 -3.14 9.69
C PHE A 108 -15.09 -3.36 9.29
N GLY A 109 -15.30 -3.55 7.98
CA GLY A 109 -16.57 -3.86 7.35
C GLY A 109 -16.44 -5.05 6.39
N ALA A 110 -17.10 -4.96 5.26
CA ALA A 110 -17.15 -6.01 4.25
C ALA A 110 -15.78 -6.41 3.68
N GLU A 111 -14.79 -5.51 3.70
CA GLU A 111 -13.41 -5.81 3.26
C GLU A 111 -12.71 -6.84 4.15
N ALA A 112 -13.20 -7.05 5.38
CA ALA A 112 -12.68 -8.05 6.32
C ALA A 112 -13.33 -9.44 6.16
N GLY A 113 -14.28 -9.60 5.24
CA GLY A 113 -15.13 -10.80 5.12
C GLY A 113 -15.04 -11.53 3.78
N ILE A 114 -13.86 -11.63 3.14
CA ILE A 114 -13.71 -12.35 1.88
C ILE A 114 -13.90 -13.85 2.11
N SER A 115 -14.81 -14.47 1.34
CA SER A 115 -14.98 -15.92 1.40
C SER A 115 -13.86 -16.64 0.64
N THR A 116 -13.44 -17.80 1.15
CA THR A 116 -12.47 -18.68 0.49
C THR A 116 -12.90 -19.03 -0.94
N THR A 117 -14.20 -19.29 -1.16
CA THR A 117 -14.74 -19.63 -2.47
C THR A 117 -14.65 -18.45 -3.44
N ALA A 118 -14.97 -17.23 -2.99
CA ALA A 118 -14.89 -16.03 -3.81
C ALA A 118 -13.45 -15.73 -4.22
N LEU A 119 -12.50 -15.79 -3.28
CA LEU A 119 -11.09 -15.55 -3.58
C LEU A 119 -10.51 -16.64 -4.49
N ALA A 120 -10.88 -17.91 -4.29
CA ALA A 120 -10.43 -19.02 -5.12
C ALA A 120 -10.97 -18.96 -6.58
N ALA A 121 -12.08 -18.26 -6.81
CA ALA A 121 -12.65 -18.08 -8.14
C ALA A 121 -11.93 -16.98 -8.96
N ILE A 122 -11.04 -16.22 -8.34
CA ILE A 122 -10.28 -15.17 -9.04
C ILE A 122 -9.20 -15.81 -9.90
N GLU A 123 -9.28 -15.59 -11.20
CA GLU A 123 -8.25 -15.98 -12.13
C GLU A 123 -7.06 -15.01 -12.02
N VAL A 124 -5.90 -15.53 -11.62
CA VAL A 124 -4.62 -14.82 -11.62
C VAL A 124 -3.73 -15.50 -12.65
N GLU A 125 -3.39 -14.75 -13.70
CA GLU A 125 -2.60 -15.25 -14.80
C GLU A 125 -1.11 -15.35 -14.43
N PRO A 126 -0.38 -16.32 -14.98
CA PRO A 126 1.08 -16.32 -14.87
C PRO A 126 1.66 -14.98 -15.34
N LEU A 127 2.58 -14.41 -14.57
CA LEU A 127 3.17 -13.07 -14.75
C LEU A 127 2.30 -11.91 -14.22
N ASP A 128 1.09 -12.12 -13.75
CA ASP A 128 0.40 -11.09 -12.98
C ASP A 128 1.17 -10.77 -11.68
N LEU A 129 0.92 -9.58 -11.17
CA LEU A 129 1.44 -9.10 -9.90
C LEU A 129 0.32 -9.12 -8.88
N VAL A 130 0.62 -9.51 -7.66
CA VAL A 130 -0.34 -9.47 -6.54
C VAL A 130 0.17 -8.53 -5.47
N HIS A 131 -0.67 -7.61 -5.04
CA HIS A 131 -0.41 -6.72 -3.91
C HIS A 131 -1.22 -7.18 -2.69
N VAL A 132 -0.52 -7.36 -1.58
CA VAL A 132 -1.08 -7.77 -0.28
C VAL A 132 -0.74 -6.75 0.77
N SER A 133 -1.75 -6.26 1.48
CA SER A 133 -1.58 -5.40 2.64
C SER A 133 -1.69 -6.22 3.94
N GLY A 134 -0.85 -5.94 4.92
CA GLY A 134 -0.87 -6.57 6.23
C GLY A 134 -2.20 -6.43 6.96
N TYR A 135 -2.94 -5.36 6.72
CA TYR A 135 -4.31 -5.21 7.26
C TYR A 135 -5.24 -6.36 6.84
N GLY A 136 -5.08 -6.89 5.62
CA GLY A 136 -5.82 -8.05 5.15
C GLY A 136 -5.38 -9.38 5.75
N LEU A 137 -4.23 -9.41 6.43
CA LEU A 137 -3.65 -10.61 7.04
C LEU A 137 -3.94 -10.75 8.55
N LEU A 138 -4.57 -9.75 9.16
CA LEU A 138 -4.96 -9.81 10.57
C LEU A 138 -5.94 -10.96 10.81
N GLU A 139 -5.97 -11.50 12.05
CA GLU A 139 -6.90 -12.58 12.43
C GLU A 139 -8.37 -12.15 12.32
N SER A 140 -8.64 -10.88 12.64
CA SER A 140 -9.96 -10.28 12.54
C SER A 140 -10.43 -9.99 11.10
N THR A 141 -9.59 -10.30 10.09
CA THR A 141 -9.87 -10.02 8.70
C THR A 141 -9.74 -11.29 7.85
N ASN A 142 -8.95 -11.25 6.79
CA ASN A 142 -8.88 -12.30 5.79
C ASN A 142 -7.60 -13.16 5.86
N GLY A 143 -6.81 -13.06 6.94
CA GLY A 143 -5.53 -13.77 7.06
C GLY A 143 -5.63 -15.26 6.82
N ALA A 144 -6.67 -15.90 7.39
CA ALA A 144 -6.94 -17.33 7.21
C ALA A 144 -7.38 -17.72 5.77
N VAL A 145 -7.77 -16.73 4.95
CA VAL A 145 -8.21 -16.94 3.55
C VAL A 145 -7.11 -16.54 2.58
N ILE A 146 -6.51 -15.37 2.77
CA ILE A 146 -5.49 -14.82 1.86
C ILE A 146 -4.20 -15.64 1.89
N ALA A 147 -3.70 -16.04 3.06
CA ALA A 147 -2.42 -16.75 3.14
C ALA A 147 -2.42 -18.11 2.41
N PRO A 148 -3.42 -19.00 2.58
CA PRO A 148 -3.50 -20.23 1.80
C PRO A 148 -3.70 -19.97 0.30
N TRP A 149 -4.48 -18.96 -0.08
CA TRP A 149 -4.67 -18.58 -1.47
C TRP A 149 -3.34 -18.15 -2.12
N LEU A 150 -2.56 -17.32 -1.44
CA LEU A 150 -1.22 -16.92 -1.91
C LEU A 150 -0.32 -18.13 -2.13
N ALA A 151 -0.32 -19.09 -1.20
CA ALA A 151 0.47 -20.32 -1.31
C ALA A 151 0.07 -21.19 -2.51
N GLY A 152 -1.17 -21.09 -2.97
CA GLY A 152 -1.70 -21.82 -4.13
C GLY A 152 -1.47 -21.15 -5.48
N LEU A 153 -0.99 -19.91 -5.52
CA LEU A 153 -0.72 -19.20 -6.78
C LEU A 153 0.43 -19.81 -7.57
N ASP A 154 0.35 -19.74 -8.90
CA ASP A 154 1.45 -20.11 -9.79
C ASP A 154 2.74 -19.38 -9.39
N SER A 155 3.86 -20.10 -9.41
CA SER A 155 5.17 -19.56 -8.97
C SER A 155 5.67 -18.37 -9.81
N ARG A 156 5.14 -18.20 -11.02
CA ARG A 156 5.44 -17.08 -11.92
C ARG A 156 4.70 -15.78 -11.56
N VAL A 157 3.65 -15.87 -10.73
CA VAL A 157 2.98 -14.70 -10.18
C VAL A 157 3.91 -14.05 -9.15
N ARG A 158 4.15 -12.76 -9.28
CA ARG A 158 4.99 -12.03 -8.33
C ARG A 158 4.13 -11.34 -7.27
N VAL A 159 4.47 -11.55 -6.01
CA VAL A 159 3.74 -11.01 -4.85
C VAL A 159 4.57 -9.93 -4.18
N LEU A 160 3.98 -8.74 -4.00
CA LEU A 160 4.48 -7.72 -3.10
C LEU A 160 3.63 -7.72 -1.83
N LEU A 161 4.30 -7.87 -0.69
CA LEU A 161 3.72 -7.83 0.64
C LEU A 161 4.11 -6.52 1.33
N ASP A 162 3.14 -5.72 1.71
CA ASP A 162 3.33 -4.56 2.60
C ASP A 162 2.81 -4.94 3.99
N PRO A 163 3.67 -5.04 5.01
CA PRO A 163 3.28 -5.51 6.36
C PRO A 163 2.33 -4.58 7.06
N GLY A 164 2.45 -3.27 6.83
CA GLY A 164 1.72 -2.24 7.54
C GLY A 164 2.08 -2.13 9.03
N PRO A 165 1.54 -1.12 9.72
CA PRO A 165 1.91 -0.81 11.10
C PRO A 165 1.44 -1.84 12.13
N LEU A 166 0.45 -2.67 11.80
CA LEU A 166 -0.11 -3.71 12.68
C LEU A 166 0.50 -5.09 12.45
N VAL A 167 1.67 -5.17 11.85
CA VAL A 167 2.33 -6.45 11.52
C VAL A 167 2.56 -7.34 12.74
N ALA A 168 2.76 -6.78 13.92
CA ALA A 168 2.93 -7.52 15.16
C ALA A 168 1.64 -8.25 15.61
N ASP A 169 0.48 -7.81 15.12
CA ASP A 169 -0.83 -8.41 15.45
C ASP A 169 -1.25 -9.49 14.43
N ILE A 170 -0.45 -9.70 13.38
CA ILE A 170 -0.69 -10.78 12.43
C ILE A 170 -0.30 -12.12 13.06
N HIS A 171 -1.20 -13.10 12.98
CA HIS A 171 -0.92 -14.43 13.52
C HIS A 171 0.37 -15.02 12.88
N PRO A 172 1.34 -15.52 13.66
CA PRO A 172 2.65 -15.95 13.14
C PRO A 172 2.58 -16.97 12.00
N ALA A 173 1.62 -17.91 12.02
CA ALA A 173 1.46 -18.88 10.95
C ALA A 173 0.96 -18.24 9.64
N VAL A 174 0.07 -17.25 9.71
CA VAL A 174 -0.40 -16.47 8.56
C VAL A 174 0.74 -15.66 7.96
N TRP A 175 1.48 -14.96 8.83
CA TRP A 175 2.65 -14.17 8.42
C TRP A 175 3.72 -15.04 7.73
N ALA A 176 4.06 -16.19 8.31
CA ALA A 176 5.06 -17.09 7.75
C ALA A 176 4.69 -17.56 6.33
N VAL A 177 3.41 -17.89 6.08
CA VAL A 177 2.93 -18.31 4.75
C VAL A 177 2.98 -17.14 3.77
N ALA A 178 2.51 -15.97 4.14
CA ALA A 178 2.50 -14.78 3.29
C ALA A 178 3.94 -14.36 2.93
N LEU A 179 4.84 -14.31 3.91
CA LEU A 179 6.25 -13.95 3.72
C LEU A 179 6.97 -14.96 2.83
N ALA A 180 6.76 -16.27 3.03
CA ALA A 180 7.36 -17.30 2.19
C ALA A 180 6.93 -17.22 0.71
N ARG A 181 5.76 -16.61 0.45
CA ARG A 181 5.24 -16.42 -0.92
C ARG A 181 5.64 -15.06 -1.52
N ALA A 182 6.05 -14.11 -0.69
CA ALA A 182 6.42 -12.78 -1.13
C ALA A 182 7.69 -12.81 -2.00
N ASN A 183 7.63 -12.18 -3.17
CA ASN A 183 8.80 -11.88 -4.00
C ASN A 183 9.42 -10.54 -3.61
N TRP A 184 8.58 -9.64 -3.07
CA TRP A 184 8.96 -8.34 -2.56
C TRP A 184 8.29 -8.08 -1.22
N LEU A 185 9.08 -7.69 -0.23
CA LEU A 185 8.62 -7.12 1.03
C LEU A 185 8.86 -5.62 0.97
N SER A 186 7.80 -4.82 1.07
CA SER A 186 7.87 -3.37 1.04
C SER A 186 7.37 -2.80 2.36
N CYS A 187 8.26 -2.20 3.15
CA CYS A 187 7.93 -1.65 4.47
C CYS A 187 8.60 -0.28 4.68
N ASN A 188 8.17 0.46 5.69
CA ASN A 188 8.90 1.63 6.15
C ASN A 188 9.99 1.23 7.16
N GLU A 189 10.85 2.19 7.54
CA GLU A 189 11.94 1.97 8.50
C GLU A 189 11.43 1.43 9.84
N HIS A 190 10.35 2.00 10.37
CA HIS A 190 9.78 1.56 11.65
C HIS A 190 9.29 0.12 11.59
N GLU A 191 8.55 -0.24 10.54
CA GLU A 191 8.06 -1.60 10.29
C GLU A 191 9.22 -2.60 10.11
N ALA A 192 10.27 -2.20 9.39
CA ALA A 192 11.46 -3.03 9.20
C ALA A 192 12.18 -3.34 10.52
N ILE A 193 12.34 -2.32 11.38
CA ILE A 193 12.92 -2.47 12.72
C ILE A 193 12.01 -3.34 13.59
N LEU A 194 10.69 -3.12 13.57
CA LEU A 194 9.73 -3.91 14.33
C LEU A 194 9.78 -5.40 13.95
N LEU A 195 9.88 -5.70 12.65
CA LEU A 195 9.93 -7.07 12.13
C LEU A 195 11.23 -7.81 12.49
N THR A 196 12.33 -7.09 12.66
CA THR A 196 13.67 -7.70 12.79
C THR A 196 14.28 -7.56 14.17
N GLY A 197 13.85 -6.59 14.96
CA GLY A 197 14.50 -6.18 16.20
C GLY A 197 15.87 -5.52 15.96
N ALA A 198 16.15 -5.08 14.74
CA ALA A 198 17.43 -4.45 14.38
C ALA A 198 17.53 -3.03 14.94
N GLU A 199 18.74 -2.51 15.04
CA GLU A 199 19.03 -1.18 15.59
C GLU A 199 18.81 -0.04 14.59
N ASP A 200 18.83 -0.33 13.28
CA ASP A 200 18.60 0.64 12.21
C ASP A 200 18.05 -0.03 10.93
N ALA A 201 17.63 0.79 9.96
CA ALA A 201 17.08 0.33 8.69
C ALA A 201 18.08 -0.49 7.87
N THR A 202 19.38 -0.19 7.93
CA THR A 202 20.42 -0.90 7.19
C THR A 202 20.64 -2.30 7.75
N ALA A 203 20.62 -2.44 9.05
CA ALA A 203 20.67 -3.75 9.71
C ALA A 203 19.37 -4.53 9.44
N ALA A 204 18.22 -3.86 9.53
CA ALA A 204 16.91 -4.48 9.27
C ALA A 204 16.80 -5.03 7.85
N VAL A 205 17.15 -4.26 6.81
CA VAL A 205 17.07 -4.73 5.42
C VAL A 205 17.94 -5.95 5.16
N ARG A 206 19.12 -6.06 5.81
CA ARG A 206 19.98 -7.24 5.68
C ARG A 206 19.37 -8.49 6.27
N VAL A 207 18.68 -8.36 7.40
CA VAL A 207 17.91 -9.48 8.01
C VAL A 207 16.75 -9.86 7.09
N LEU A 208 15.95 -8.89 6.64
CA LEU A 208 14.79 -9.14 5.78
C LEU A 208 15.18 -9.76 4.43
N ALA A 209 16.35 -9.40 3.88
CA ALA A 209 16.87 -9.99 2.63
C ALA A 209 17.24 -11.47 2.76
N THR A 210 17.33 -12.02 3.97
CA THR A 210 17.46 -13.48 4.18
C THR A 210 16.10 -14.19 4.14
N LEU A 211 15.00 -13.45 4.25
CA LEU A 211 13.62 -13.95 4.37
C LEU A 211 12.80 -13.75 3.08
N SER A 212 13.14 -12.76 2.27
CA SER A 212 12.46 -12.45 1.01
C SER A 212 13.48 -12.17 -0.10
N PRO A 213 13.23 -12.63 -1.35
CA PRO A 213 14.13 -12.40 -2.48
C PRO A 213 14.35 -10.92 -2.82
N GLY A 214 13.35 -10.08 -2.58
CA GLY A 214 13.41 -8.65 -2.76
C GLY A 214 12.89 -7.92 -1.53
N VAL A 215 13.59 -6.88 -1.09
CA VAL A 215 13.20 -6.04 0.05
C VAL A 215 13.33 -4.58 -0.32
N LEU A 216 12.34 -3.80 0.05
CA LEU A 216 12.26 -2.38 -0.16
C LEU A 216 11.93 -1.71 1.18
N VAL A 217 12.89 -0.98 1.76
CA VAL A 217 12.71 -0.24 3.02
C VAL A 217 12.67 1.24 2.73
N ARG A 218 11.50 1.87 2.93
CA ARG A 218 11.26 3.29 2.71
C ARG A 218 11.80 4.12 3.89
N LEU A 219 12.54 5.18 3.59
CA LEU A 219 13.23 6.06 4.57
C LEU A 219 12.64 7.49 4.57
N GLY A 220 11.38 7.66 4.16
CA GLY A 220 10.77 8.97 4.02
C GLY A 220 11.53 9.87 3.04
N ALA A 221 11.91 11.06 3.44
CA ALA A 221 12.68 12.00 2.59
C ALA A 221 14.05 11.43 2.16
N GLY A 222 14.61 10.47 2.90
CA GLY A 222 15.87 9.79 2.55
C GLY A 222 15.78 8.86 1.35
N GLY A 223 14.57 8.60 0.83
CA GLY A 223 14.34 7.66 -0.27
C GLY A 223 14.12 6.22 0.23
N CYS A 224 14.89 5.26 -0.26
CA CYS A 224 14.72 3.87 0.16
C CYS A 224 16.01 3.03 0.03
N LEU A 225 16.02 1.90 0.76
CA LEU A 225 16.97 0.82 0.59
C LEU A 225 16.33 -0.28 -0.25
N VAL A 226 17.05 -0.79 -1.23
CA VAL A 226 16.62 -1.90 -2.10
C VAL A 226 17.59 -3.04 -1.96
N ALA A 227 17.15 -4.19 -1.49
CA ALA A 227 17.92 -5.42 -1.50
C ALA A 227 17.30 -6.38 -2.51
N ALA A 228 18.09 -6.79 -3.50
CA ALA A 228 17.68 -7.73 -4.54
C ALA A 228 18.91 -8.44 -5.11
N SER A 229 18.76 -9.71 -5.48
CA SER A 229 19.82 -10.52 -6.10
C SER A 229 21.14 -10.55 -5.31
N GLY A 230 21.06 -10.40 -3.99
CA GLY A 230 22.23 -10.39 -3.08
C GLY A 230 22.93 -9.03 -2.96
N GLU A 231 22.45 -8.00 -3.64
CA GLU A 231 22.99 -6.64 -3.59
C GLU A 231 22.07 -5.72 -2.77
N LEU A 232 22.67 -4.75 -2.09
CA LEU A 232 21.98 -3.72 -1.33
C LEU A 232 22.32 -2.34 -1.91
N HIS A 233 21.30 -1.62 -2.32
CA HIS A 233 21.42 -0.27 -2.88
C HIS A 233 20.66 0.75 -2.04
N THR A 234 21.24 1.94 -1.91
CA THR A 234 20.55 3.12 -1.38
C THR A 234 20.10 3.98 -2.55
N VAL A 235 18.80 4.24 -2.63
CA VAL A 235 18.20 5.06 -3.67
C VAL A 235 17.68 6.35 -3.03
N ALA A 236 18.32 7.48 -3.34
CA ALA A 236 17.98 8.78 -2.77
C ALA A 236 16.53 9.18 -3.09
N GLY A 237 15.90 9.92 -2.19
CA GLY A 237 14.61 10.57 -2.42
C GLY A 237 14.69 11.74 -3.40
N PHE A 238 13.58 12.43 -3.55
CA PHE A 238 13.49 13.69 -4.31
C PHE A 238 13.05 14.82 -3.38
N ASP A 239 13.63 15.98 -3.53
CA ASP A 239 13.24 17.16 -2.77
C ASP A 239 11.79 17.54 -3.12
N THR A 240 10.98 17.76 -2.09
CA THR A 240 9.58 18.13 -2.26
C THR A 240 9.06 18.92 -1.06
N THR A 241 8.04 19.74 -1.31
CA THR A 241 7.29 20.39 -0.22
C THR A 241 6.17 19.45 0.22
N VAL A 242 6.28 18.95 1.44
CA VAL A 242 5.27 18.01 1.99
C VAL A 242 4.00 18.77 2.37
N VAL A 243 2.87 18.34 1.83
CA VAL A 243 1.51 18.82 2.12
C VAL A 243 0.73 17.77 2.91
N ASP A 244 0.82 16.51 2.48
CA ASP A 244 0.11 15.39 3.09
C ASP A 244 0.87 14.09 2.85
N THR A 245 1.19 13.33 3.89
CA THR A 245 1.93 12.06 3.78
C THR A 245 1.01 10.84 3.64
N ASN A 246 -0.33 11.03 3.58
CA ASN A 246 -1.27 9.92 3.43
C ASN A 246 -1.06 9.18 2.11
N GLY A 247 -0.97 7.85 2.16
CA GLY A 247 -0.80 7.03 0.98
C GLY A 247 0.58 7.12 0.30
N ALA A 248 1.58 7.81 0.90
CA ALA A 248 2.93 7.91 0.33
C ALA A 248 3.58 6.54 0.12
N GLY A 249 3.47 5.66 1.12
CA GLY A 249 3.96 4.29 1.06
C GLY A 249 3.26 3.47 -0.01
N ASP A 250 1.94 3.63 -0.11
CA ASP A 250 1.12 2.98 -1.12
C ASP A 250 1.46 3.48 -2.53
N ALA A 251 1.60 4.80 -2.71
CA ALA A 251 2.01 5.38 -3.98
C ALA A 251 3.37 4.85 -4.43
N HIS A 252 4.32 4.72 -3.49
CA HIS A 252 5.62 4.13 -3.73
C HIS A 252 5.49 2.66 -4.15
N ALA A 253 4.72 1.84 -3.43
CA ALA A 253 4.53 0.43 -3.74
C ALA A 253 3.86 0.21 -5.10
N GLY A 254 2.81 0.98 -5.42
CA GLY A 254 2.11 0.91 -6.70
C GLY A 254 3.00 1.30 -7.88
N ALA A 255 3.77 2.39 -7.76
CA ALA A 255 4.71 2.84 -8.78
C ALA A 255 5.88 1.85 -8.96
N PHE A 256 6.40 1.29 -7.86
CA PHE A 256 7.44 0.26 -7.90
C PHE A 256 6.99 -0.97 -8.69
N LEU A 257 5.79 -1.48 -8.41
CA LEU A 257 5.21 -2.61 -9.13
C LEU A 257 5.01 -2.30 -10.61
N ALA A 258 4.53 -1.11 -10.94
CA ALA A 258 4.35 -0.69 -12.33
C ALA A 258 5.69 -0.62 -13.09
N ALA A 259 6.73 -0.09 -12.46
CA ALA A 259 8.06 -0.01 -13.04
C ALA A 259 8.68 -1.40 -13.26
N LEU A 260 8.52 -2.32 -12.29
CA LEU A 260 8.95 -3.72 -12.45
C LEU A 260 8.16 -4.44 -13.58
N ALA A 261 6.87 -4.14 -13.72
CA ALA A 261 6.04 -4.67 -14.81
C ALA A 261 6.49 -4.17 -16.18
N ALA A 262 6.96 -2.93 -16.24
CA ALA A 262 7.56 -2.34 -17.44
C ALA A 262 8.97 -2.89 -17.78
N GLY A 263 9.53 -3.75 -16.92
CA GLY A 263 10.82 -4.42 -17.15
C GLY A 263 12.03 -3.65 -16.59
N LEU A 264 11.82 -2.63 -15.76
CA LEU A 264 12.92 -1.91 -15.14
C LEU A 264 13.63 -2.78 -14.10
N SER A 265 14.92 -2.47 -13.87
CA SER A 265 15.66 -3.05 -12.76
C SER A 265 15.07 -2.64 -11.42
N PRO A 266 15.27 -3.39 -10.33
CA PRO A 266 14.77 -3.01 -9.01
C PRO A 266 15.22 -1.61 -8.56
N VAL A 267 16.45 -1.21 -8.88
CA VAL A 267 16.98 0.12 -8.54
C VAL A 267 16.26 1.21 -9.35
N ALA A 268 16.12 1.03 -10.66
CA ALA A 268 15.39 1.96 -11.52
C ALA A 268 13.89 2.06 -11.12
N ALA A 269 13.28 0.94 -10.76
CA ALA A 269 11.91 0.91 -10.24
C ALA A 269 11.78 1.69 -8.93
N ALA A 270 12.77 1.61 -8.05
CA ALA A 270 12.80 2.37 -6.80
C ALA A 270 13.02 3.88 -7.04
N VAL A 271 13.81 4.29 -8.04
CA VAL A 271 13.92 5.71 -8.43
C VAL A 271 12.55 6.25 -8.84
N ARG A 272 11.81 5.55 -9.72
CA ARG A 272 10.45 5.95 -10.12
C ARG A 272 9.48 5.96 -8.96
N ALA A 273 9.58 4.99 -8.06
CA ALA A 273 8.74 4.91 -6.86
C ALA A 273 8.99 6.09 -5.91
N ASN A 274 10.26 6.45 -5.66
CA ASN A 274 10.61 7.63 -4.87
C ASN A 274 10.08 8.93 -5.51
N ALA A 275 10.22 9.09 -6.83
CA ALA A 275 9.69 10.25 -7.54
C ALA A 275 8.15 10.31 -7.46
N CYS A 276 7.46 9.18 -7.64
CA CYS A 276 6.01 9.09 -7.49
C CYS A 276 5.57 9.49 -6.09
N ALA A 277 6.20 8.93 -5.05
CA ALA A 277 5.87 9.24 -3.66
C ALA A 277 6.14 10.73 -3.33
N SER A 278 7.24 11.31 -3.83
CA SER A 278 7.56 12.73 -3.58
C SER A 278 6.53 13.68 -4.18
N ILE A 279 6.01 13.39 -5.38
CA ILE A 279 4.91 14.17 -5.98
C ILE A 279 3.59 13.91 -5.22
N ALA A 280 3.32 12.66 -4.82
CA ALA A 280 2.10 12.34 -4.09
C ALA A 280 2.00 13.12 -2.77
N VAL A 281 3.08 13.19 -1.98
CA VAL A 281 3.08 13.93 -0.70
C VAL A 281 3.01 15.46 -0.87
N SER A 282 3.23 15.99 -2.06
CA SER A 282 3.04 17.41 -2.35
C SER A 282 1.58 17.80 -2.62
N ARG A 283 0.68 16.82 -2.58
CA ARG A 283 -0.75 16.97 -2.85
C ARG A 283 -1.56 16.59 -1.62
N PHE A 284 -2.72 17.22 -1.45
CA PHE A 284 -3.60 16.94 -0.31
C PHE A 284 -4.54 15.79 -0.62
N GLY A 285 -4.73 14.88 0.35
CA GLY A 285 -5.68 13.76 0.31
C GLY A 285 -5.08 12.44 -0.18
N PRO A 286 -5.86 11.34 -0.09
CA PRO A 286 -5.46 10.03 -0.57
C PRO A 286 -5.49 9.96 -2.11
N ALA A 287 -4.91 8.88 -2.67
CA ALA A 287 -4.91 8.56 -4.10
C ALA A 287 -4.41 9.70 -5.02
N THR A 288 -3.44 10.49 -4.54
CA THR A 288 -2.87 11.66 -5.23
C THR A 288 -1.66 11.33 -6.11
N ALA A 289 -1.33 10.06 -6.29
CA ALA A 289 -0.20 9.61 -7.09
C ALA A 289 -0.18 10.32 -8.48
N PRO A 290 0.99 10.72 -8.98
CA PRO A 290 1.15 11.36 -10.29
C PRO A 290 0.95 10.38 -11.44
N THR A 291 0.81 10.92 -12.65
CA THR A 291 0.92 10.16 -13.90
C THR A 291 2.37 9.74 -14.18
N LEU A 292 2.55 8.78 -15.09
CA LEU A 292 3.88 8.36 -15.53
C LEU A 292 4.70 9.53 -16.10
N ASP A 293 4.06 10.38 -16.92
CA ASP A 293 4.73 11.53 -17.53
C ASP A 293 5.25 12.52 -16.49
N GLU A 294 4.49 12.80 -15.41
CA GLU A 294 4.92 13.65 -14.30
C GLU A 294 6.12 13.05 -13.56
N VAL A 295 6.13 11.73 -13.37
CA VAL A 295 7.25 11.01 -12.72
C VAL A 295 8.50 11.07 -13.61
N VAL A 296 8.38 10.76 -14.90
CA VAL A 296 9.49 10.82 -15.86
C VAL A 296 10.07 12.23 -15.91
N GLN A 297 9.21 13.25 -16.01
CA GLN A 297 9.64 14.65 -16.04
C GLN A 297 10.43 15.06 -14.78
N LEU A 298 9.99 14.60 -13.59
CA LEU A 298 10.72 14.87 -12.35
C LEU A 298 12.09 14.18 -12.36
N VAL A 299 12.16 12.92 -12.75
CA VAL A 299 13.42 12.16 -12.80
C VAL A 299 14.41 12.79 -13.77
N GLU A 300 13.94 13.20 -14.96
CA GLU A 300 14.77 13.89 -15.96
C GLU A 300 15.27 15.26 -15.46
N SER A 301 14.37 16.06 -14.85
CA SER A 301 14.72 17.39 -14.34
C SER A 301 15.71 17.33 -13.17
N ALA A 302 15.71 16.24 -12.41
CA ALA A 302 16.68 15.97 -11.36
C ALA A 302 18.02 15.41 -11.88
N GLY A 303 18.18 15.24 -13.20
CA GLY A 303 19.40 14.71 -13.82
C GLY A 303 19.61 13.21 -13.54
N ARG A 304 18.55 12.45 -13.24
CA ARG A 304 18.61 11.04 -12.86
C ARG A 304 18.01 10.10 -13.93
N ALA A 305 17.88 10.58 -15.17
CA ALA A 305 17.31 9.81 -16.27
C ALA A 305 18.05 8.46 -16.51
N ASP A 306 19.36 8.41 -16.31
CA ASP A 306 20.15 7.21 -16.46
C ASP A 306 19.95 6.18 -15.31
N GLU A 307 19.26 6.59 -14.23
CA GLU A 307 18.97 5.73 -13.08
C GLU A 307 17.59 5.07 -13.16
N ALA A 308 16.70 5.52 -14.07
CA ALA A 308 15.27 5.16 -14.10
C ALA A 308 14.85 4.32 -15.31
#